data_f30a0e9a1dd614d252b24d31591d59a8
#
_entry.id   f30a0e9a1dd614d252b24d31591d59a8
#
_cell.length_a   1.000
_cell.length_b   1.000
_cell.length_c   1.000
_cell.angle_alpha   90.00
_cell.angle_beta   90.00
_cell.angle_gamma   90.00
#
_symmetry.space_group_name_H-M   'P 1'
#
loop_
_entity.id
_entity.type
_entity.pdbx_description
1 polymer ?
#
loop_
_entity_poly.entity_id
_entity_poly.type
_entity_poly.pdbx_seq_one_letter_code
_entity_poly.pdbx_strand_id
1 'polypeptide(L)'
;MNRLLSEKSQVLLVLILACLLFLGGSTFAVNGPRIKFKEESKDFGRMKQGKVLTHIFVFKNEGDESLVIERVKTSCGCTAALLSKKEIAPGTEGEIKVTYNTRGFQGKNTKYIDVESNDPLHPHQRLSVSAEIEIPPRPRIFLDRYAIDVGPILEKEEIQAKTRIKNKGQLELIVDCKHKNASFFSGKKKIAFPLKIAAGKEAEVEIRIPPGSRKGVIREYVVIKSNDPMKPNLSLYLTGYIATKSQLKELLAKYKNILD
;
A
#
# COMPACT_ATOMS: atom_id res chain seq x y z
N MET A 1 46.73 37.91 -70.32
CA MET A 1 45.49 37.18 -70.09
C MET A 1 45.41 36.45 -68.75
N ASN A 2 46.50 36.02 -68.12
CA ASN A 2 46.53 35.31 -66.87
C ASN A 2 46.35 36.12 -65.57
N ARG A 3 46.58 37.44 -65.61
CA ARG A 3 46.43 38.29 -64.38
C ARG A 3 44.95 38.61 -64.02
N LEU A 4 44.15 38.82 -65.04
CA LEU A 4 42.73 39.14 -64.83
C LEU A 4 41.90 37.94 -64.33
N LEU A 5 42.30 36.67 -64.58
CA LEU A 5 41.72 35.48 -64.02
C LEU A 5 42.10 35.31 -62.56
N SER A 6 43.27 35.75 -62.13
CA SER A 6 43.70 35.69 -60.72
C SER A 6 42.93 36.66 -59.85
N GLU A 7 42.62 37.87 -60.30
CA GLU A 7 41.84 38.83 -59.48
C GLU A 7 40.35 38.39 -59.34
N LYS A 8 39.78 37.89 -60.39
CA LYS A 8 38.40 37.36 -60.34
C LYS A 8 38.29 36.11 -59.43
N SER A 9 39.31 35.28 -59.40
CA SER A 9 39.40 34.12 -58.56
C SER A 9 39.54 34.50 -57.05
N GLN A 10 40.37 35.55 -56.79
CA GLN A 10 40.50 36.06 -55.42
C GLN A 10 39.23 36.72 -54.89
N VAL A 11 38.54 37.51 -55.73
CA VAL A 11 37.28 38.13 -55.39
C VAL A 11 36.20 37.05 -55.14
N LEU A 12 36.15 36.02 -55.96
CA LEU A 12 35.21 34.92 -55.76
C LEU A 12 35.52 34.14 -54.47
N LEU A 13 36.79 33.92 -54.15
CA LEU A 13 37.22 33.27 -52.92
C LEU A 13 36.83 34.07 -51.66
N VAL A 14 37.02 35.40 -51.71
CA VAL A 14 36.64 36.31 -50.62
C VAL A 14 35.12 36.34 -50.47
N LEU A 15 34.34 36.34 -51.55
CA LEU A 15 32.89 36.29 -51.50
C LEU A 15 32.36 34.95 -50.95
N ILE A 16 33.02 33.85 -51.30
CA ILE A 16 32.67 32.52 -50.74
C ILE A 16 33.02 32.48 -49.26
N LEU A 17 34.17 32.99 -48.85
CA LEU A 17 34.58 33.07 -47.43
C LEU A 17 33.66 34.00 -46.62
N ALA A 18 33.27 35.14 -47.22
CA ALA A 18 32.29 36.04 -46.60
C ALA A 18 30.90 35.38 -46.48
N CYS A 19 30.45 34.64 -47.50
CA CYS A 19 29.20 33.85 -47.39
C CYS A 19 29.28 32.74 -46.34
N LEU A 20 30.41 32.05 -46.19
CA LEU A 20 30.64 31.05 -45.15
C LEU A 20 30.65 31.65 -43.73
N LEU A 21 31.10 32.88 -43.59
CA LEU A 21 31.05 33.61 -42.31
C LEU A 21 29.64 34.11 -41.97
N PHE A 22 28.77 34.34 -42.98
CA PHE A 22 27.37 34.69 -42.76
C PHE A 22 26.45 33.44 -42.57
N LEU A 23 26.94 32.24 -42.87
CA LEU A 23 26.28 30.96 -42.58
C LEU A 23 26.60 30.50 -41.12
N GLY A 24 27.23 31.30 -40.30
CA GLY A 24 27.33 31.12 -38.85
C GLY A 24 25.91 31.00 -38.30
N GLY A 25 25.48 29.75 -38.09
CA GLY A 25 24.13 29.40 -37.71
C GLY A 25 23.65 30.25 -36.55
N SER A 26 22.55 30.94 -36.76
CA SER A 26 21.74 31.44 -35.67
C SER A 26 21.35 30.23 -34.82
N THR A 27 22.12 29.97 -33.76
CA THR A 27 21.61 29.11 -32.71
C THR A 27 20.34 29.79 -32.20
N PHE A 28 19.19 29.31 -32.58
CA PHE A 28 17.94 29.70 -31.94
C PHE A 28 18.12 29.38 -30.45
N ALA A 29 18.55 30.35 -29.69
CA ALA A 29 18.46 30.31 -28.25
C ALA A 29 16.96 30.14 -27.97
N VAL A 30 16.56 29.02 -27.40
CA VAL A 30 15.22 28.86 -26.91
C VAL A 30 15.11 29.75 -25.71
N ASN A 31 14.54 30.94 -25.90
CA ASN A 31 14.27 31.90 -24.86
C ASN A 31 13.14 31.33 -23.99
N GLY A 32 13.21 31.51 -22.69
CA GLY A 32 12.21 31.08 -21.74
C GLY A 32 12.77 30.25 -20.58
N PRO A 33 11.90 29.92 -19.64
CA PRO A 33 12.30 29.07 -18.50
C PRO A 33 12.59 27.65 -18.95
N ARG A 34 13.58 27.02 -18.34
CA ARG A 34 13.98 25.63 -18.64
C ARG A 34 14.31 24.86 -17.38
N ILE A 35 13.48 23.83 -17.09
CA ILE A 35 13.72 22.95 -15.96
C ILE A 35 14.70 21.83 -16.33
N LYS A 36 15.73 21.62 -15.50
CA LYS A 36 16.67 20.52 -15.64
C LYS A 36 16.90 19.85 -14.31
N PHE A 37 16.46 18.59 -14.17
CA PHE A 37 16.73 17.78 -12.97
C PHE A 37 18.15 17.21 -13.01
N LYS A 38 18.83 17.16 -11.86
CA LYS A 38 20.11 16.44 -11.71
C LYS A 38 19.92 14.93 -11.81
N GLU A 39 18.80 14.44 -11.33
CA GLU A 39 18.32 13.06 -11.46
C GLU A 39 16.79 13.04 -11.47
N GLU A 40 16.20 12.10 -12.19
CA GLU A 40 14.73 11.96 -12.30
C GLU A 40 14.22 10.72 -11.58
N SER A 41 15.12 9.87 -11.10
CA SER A 41 14.76 8.64 -10.41
C SER A 41 15.68 8.35 -9.23
N LYS A 42 15.12 7.80 -8.16
CA LYS A 42 15.85 7.30 -7.00
C LYS A 42 15.43 5.90 -6.65
N ASP A 43 16.37 4.96 -6.71
CA ASP A 43 16.18 3.62 -6.16
C ASP A 43 16.80 3.57 -4.75
N PHE A 44 15.97 3.20 -3.76
CA PHE A 44 16.41 3.03 -2.38
C PHE A 44 16.92 1.61 -2.10
N GLY A 45 16.84 0.70 -3.08
CA GLY A 45 17.24 -0.69 -2.94
C GLY A 45 16.32 -1.50 -2.03
N ARG A 46 16.88 -2.55 -1.40
CA ARG A 46 16.14 -3.45 -0.50
C ARG A 46 16.01 -2.88 0.90
N MET A 47 14.79 -2.97 1.46
CA MET A 47 14.55 -2.51 2.81
C MET A 47 13.36 -3.17 3.49
N LYS A 48 13.34 -3.11 4.82
CA LYS A 48 12.22 -3.62 5.63
C LYS A 48 10.99 -2.73 5.51
N GLN A 49 9.82 -3.33 5.44
CA GLN A 49 8.53 -2.63 5.46
C GLN A 49 8.40 -1.69 6.68
N GLY A 50 7.70 -0.57 6.49
CA GLY A 50 7.41 0.41 7.54
C GLY A 50 8.46 1.51 7.71
N LYS A 51 9.45 1.58 6.81
CA LYS A 51 10.41 2.70 6.77
C LYS A 51 9.80 3.89 6.05
N VAL A 52 10.21 5.08 6.50
CA VAL A 52 9.94 6.34 5.80
C VAL A 52 11.24 6.75 5.10
N LEU A 53 11.17 6.85 3.79
CA LEU A 53 12.30 7.16 2.92
C LEU A 53 12.19 8.60 2.47
N THR A 54 13.29 9.29 2.42
CA THR A 54 13.32 10.69 1.98
C THR A 54 14.42 10.88 0.94
N HIS A 55 14.08 11.60 -0.13
CA HIS A 55 15.02 12.01 -1.16
C HIS A 55 14.73 13.43 -1.61
N ILE A 56 15.77 14.17 -1.99
CA ILE A 56 15.66 15.53 -2.49
C ILE A 56 16.08 15.53 -3.96
N PHE A 57 15.11 15.76 -4.84
CA PHE A 57 15.39 16.00 -6.24
C PHE A 57 15.75 17.47 -6.41
N VAL A 58 16.98 17.70 -6.87
CA VAL A 58 17.47 19.04 -7.19
C VAL A 58 17.28 19.32 -8.66
N PHE A 59 16.74 20.48 -8.99
CA PHE A 59 16.63 20.96 -10.36
C PHE A 59 17.19 22.36 -10.49
N LYS A 60 17.58 22.74 -11.69
CA LYS A 60 18.10 24.05 -12.04
C LYS A 60 17.23 24.67 -13.12
N ASN A 61 17.05 25.98 -13.07
CA ASN A 61 16.55 26.74 -14.19
C ASN A 61 17.71 27.06 -15.13
N GLU A 62 17.83 26.33 -16.24
CA GLU A 62 18.84 26.55 -17.28
C GLU A 62 18.38 27.54 -18.36
N GLY A 63 17.20 28.15 -18.21
CA GLY A 63 16.66 29.16 -19.07
C GLY A 63 17.09 30.57 -18.67
N ASP A 64 16.61 31.54 -19.42
CA ASP A 64 16.90 32.98 -19.26
C ASP A 64 15.72 33.74 -18.64
N GLU A 65 14.55 33.08 -18.43
CA GLU A 65 13.39 33.63 -17.74
C GLU A 65 13.10 32.89 -16.46
N SER A 66 12.20 33.45 -15.61
CA SER A 66 11.80 32.83 -14.34
C SER A 66 11.02 31.55 -14.56
N LEU A 67 11.49 30.43 -13.96
CA LEU A 67 10.82 29.13 -13.97
C LEU A 67 9.82 29.07 -12.82
N VAL A 68 8.55 28.86 -13.16
CA VAL A 68 7.47 28.70 -12.19
C VAL A 68 7.05 27.23 -12.13
N ILE A 69 7.11 26.63 -10.95
CA ILE A 69 6.55 25.29 -10.72
C ILE A 69 5.07 25.49 -10.36
N GLU A 70 4.20 25.09 -11.27
CA GLU A 70 2.74 25.26 -11.14
C GLU A 70 2.15 24.26 -10.16
N ARG A 71 2.57 22.99 -10.29
CA ARG A 71 2.06 21.89 -9.51
C ARG A 71 3.10 20.80 -9.28
N VAL A 72 3.04 20.18 -8.09
CA VAL A 72 3.72 18.92 -7.77
C VAL A 72 2.69 17.95 -7.22
N LYS A 73 2.49 16.83 -7.92
CA LYS A 73 1.48 15.82 -7.56
C LYS A 73 2.12 14.45 -7.38
N THR A 74 1.73 13.74 -6.33
CA THR A 74 2.19 12.37 -6.08
C THR A 74 1.15 11.35 -6.53
N SER A 75 1.60 10.17 -6.98
CA SER A 75 0.74 9.08 -7.45
C SER A 75 -0.10 8.41 -6.38
N CYS A 76 0.21 8.62 -5.08
CA CYS A 76 -0.56 8.06 -3.95
C CYS A 76 -0.39 8.91 -2.69
N GLY A 77 -1.32 8.77 -1.73
CA GLY A 77 -1.20 9.39 -0.40
C GLY A 77 -0.07 8.81 0.49
N CYS A 78 0.61 7.76 0.04
CA CYS A 78 1.78 7.17 0.70
C CYS A 78 3.08 7.95 0.43
N THR A 79 3.03 8.91 -0.50
CA THR A 79 4.15 9.75 -0.91
C THR A 79 3.73 11.20 -0.76
N ALA A 80 4.60 12.00 -0.15
CA ALA A 80 4.47 13.44 -0.07
C ALA A 80 5.61 14.11 -0.82
N ALA A 81 5.32 15.22 -1.50
CA ALA A 81 6.34 16.05 -2.15
C ALA A 81 6.20 17.49 -1.68
N LEU A 82 7.31 18.08 -1.29
CA LEU A 82 7.40 19.46 -0.81
C LEU A 82 8.38 20.24 -1.68
N LEU A 83 7.89 21.27 -2.33
CA LEU A 83 8.67 22.19 -3.16
C LEU A 83 9.32 23.24 -2.27
N SER A 84 10.61 23.53 -2.47
CA SER A 84 11.35 24.53 -1.70
C SER A 84 10.92 25.96 -2.04
N LYS A 85 10.76 26.25 -3.33
CA LYS A 85 10.34 27.54 -3.87
C LYS A 85 9.48 27.33 -5.09
N LYS A 86 8.45 28.17 -5.26
CA LYS A 86 7.55 28.10 -6.43
C LYS A 86 8.18 28.75 -7.67
N GLU A 87 9.00 29.76 -7.47
CA GLU A 87 9.64 30.57 -8.52
C GLU A 87 11.16 30.47 -8.41
N ILE A 88 11.85 30.14 -9.51
CA ILE A 88 13.27 29.86 -9.60
C ILE A 88 13.88 30.81 -10.66
N ALA A 89 14.71 31.72 -10.21
CA ALA A 89 15.38 32.67 -11.11
C ALA A 89 16.33 31.94 -12.09
N PRO A 90 16.66 32.55 -13.24
CA PRO A 90 17.64 32.02 -14.18
C PRO A 90 18.95 31.63 -13.51
N GLY A 91 19.46 30.45 -13.86
CA GLY A 91 20.72 29.92 -13.35
C GLY A 91 20.71 29.42 -11.91
N THR A 92 19.60 29.56 -11.16
CA THR A 92 19.49 29.12 -9.78
C THR A 92 18.85 27.72 -9.64
N GLU A 93 19.00 27.12 -8.46
CA GLU A 93 18.46 25.77 -8.16
C GLU A 93 17.23 25.83 -7.27
N GLY A 94 16.36 24.82 -7.45
CA GLY A 94 15.23 24.49 -6.60
C GLY A 94 15.29 23.04 -6.17
N GLU A 95 14.46 22.69 -5.17
CA GLU A 95 14.43 21.35 -4.58
C GLU A 95 13.00 20.86 -4.44
N ILE A 96 12.80 19.57 -4.71
CA ILE A 96 11.57 18.84 -4.39
C ILE A 96 11.94 17.73 -3.41
N LYS A 97 11.58 17.90 -2.14
CA LYS A 97 11.74 16.89 -1.10
C LYS A 97 10.60 15.88 -1.19
N VAL A 98 10.92 14.64 -1.51
CA VAL A 98 9.98 13.52 -1.62
C VAL A 98 10.14 12.63 -0.41
N THR A 99 8.99 12.28 0.21
CA THR A 99 8.93 11.35 1.35
C THR A 99 8.02 10.20 0.97
N TYR A 100 8.51 8.96 1.03
CA TYR A 100 7.77 7.73 0.72
C TYR A 100 7.67 6.83 1.96
N ASN A 101 6.44 6.57 2.42
CA ASN A 101 6.17 5.66 3.52
C ASN A 101 5.91 4.24 2.97
N THR A 102 6.79 3.29 3.34
CA THR A 102 6.73 1.90 2.86
C THR A 102 5.77 1.01 3.63
N ARG A 103 5.00 1.56 4.60
CA ARG A 103 4.04 0.80 5.41
C ARG A 103 2.92 0.22 4.52
N GLY A 104 2.68 -1.08 4.63
CA GLY A 104 1.64 -1.77 3.87
C GLY A 104 2.07 -2.23 2.46
N PHE A 105 3.26 -1.87 1.99
CA PHE A 105 3.80 -2.32 0.70
C PHE A 105 4.74 -3.51 0.86
N GLN A 106 4.88 -4.32 -0.21
CA GLN A 106 5.79 -5.46 -0.29
C GLN A 106 6.31 -5.63 -1.72
N GLY A 107 7.48 -6.22 -1.87
CA GLY A 107 8.13 -6.45 -3.15
C GLY A 107 8.57 -5.15 -3.81
N LYS A 108 8.79 -5.19 -5.12
CA LYS A 108 9.25 -4.04 -5.88
C LYS A 108 8.12 -3.02 -6.08
N ASN A 109 8.35 -1.80 -5.62
CA ASN A 109 7.37 -0.71 -5.69
C ASN A 109 8.02 0.55 -6.25
N THR A 110 7.31 1.23 -7.15
CA THR A 110 7.70 2.52 -7.71
C THR A 110 6.56 3.51 -7.47
N LYS A 111 6.92 4.73 -7.08
CA LYS A 111 6.01 5.87 -6.91
C LYS A 111 6.45 7.00 -7.82
N TYR A 112 5.49 7.69 -8.38
CA TYR A 112 5.73 8.77 -9.33
C TYR A 112 5.34 10.11 -8.71
N ILE A 113 6.08 11.13 -9.12
CA ILE A 113 5.86 12.53 -8.77
C ILE A 113 5.80 13.29 -10.10
N ASP A 114 4.62 13.81 -10.43
CA ASP A 114 4.40 14.62 -11.61
C ASP A 114 4.63 16.09 -11.24
N VAL A 115 5.47 16.75 -12.01
CA VAL A 115 5.86 18.17 -11.87
C VAL A 115 5.38 18.93 -13.09
N GLU A 116 4.55 19.93 -12.89
CA GLU A 116 4.06 20.83 -13.93
C GLU A 116 4.73 22.19 -13.78
N SER A 117 5.21 22.76 -14.88
CA SER A 117 5.92 24.05 -14.91
C SER A 117 5.61 24.83 -16.18
N ASN A 118 6.03 26.10 -16.20
CA ASN A 118 5.96 26.98 -17.36
C ASN A 118 7.09 26.77 -18.39
N ASP A 119 7.88 25.69 -18.27
CA ASP A 119 8.87 25.33 -19.29
C ASP A 119 8.15 24.97 -20.59
N PRO A 120 8.34 25.73 -21.69
CA PRO A 120 7.61 25.49 -22.94
C PRO A 120 8.00 24.18 -23.65
N LEU A 121 9.18 23.64 -23.38
CA LEU A 121 9.67 22.40 -23.97
C LEU A 121 9.29 21.15 -23.15
N HIS A 122 9.28 21.31 -21.81
CA HIS A 122 9.02 20.23 -20.88
C HIS A 122 8.03 20.66 -19.79
N PRO A 123 6.78 21.00 -20.16
CA PRO A 123 5.78 21.50 -19.20
C PRO A 123 5.40 20.42 -18.16
N HIS A 124 5.60 19.16 -18.49
CA HIS A 124 5.32 18.02 -17.61
C HIS A 124 6.55 17.14 -17.47
N GLN A 125 7.07 17.05 -16.26
CA GLN A 125 8.17 16.18 -15.88
C GLN A 125 7.70 15.12 -14.89
N ARG A 126 8.26 13.90 -14.98
CA ARG A 126 7.91 12.81 -14.07
C ARG A 126 9.15 12.30 -13.34
N LEU A 127 9.14 12.45 -12.02
CA LEU A 127 10.15 11.85 -11.16
C LEU A 127 9.65 10.52 -10.60
N SER A 128 10.57 9.67 -10.18
CA SER A 128 10.22 8.39 -9.56
C SER A 128 11.11 8.05 -8.37
N VAL A 129 10.49 7.39 -7.38
CA VAL A 129 11.21 6.74 -6.29
C VAL A 129 10.82 5.28 -6.25
N SER A 130 11.79 4.39 -6.13
CA SER A 130 11.57 2.94 -6.07
C SER A 130 12.24 2.31 -4.87
N ALA A 131 11.69 1.18 -4.41
CA ALA A 131 12.25 0.34 -3.37
C ALA A 131 11.78 -1.10 -3.51
N GLU A 132 12.61 -2.07 -3.13
CA GLU A 132 12.23 -3.46 -2.94
C GLU A 132 11.96 -3.70 -1.45
N ILE A 133 10.68 -3.86 -1.09
CA ILE A 133 10.23 -3.87 0.31
C ILE A 133 10.09 -5.30 0.79
N GLU A 134 10.90 -5.66 1.78
CA GLU A 134 10.88 -6.95 2.44
C GLU A 134 9.96 -6.92 3.66
N ILE A 135 9.07 -7.90 3.75
CA ILE A 135 8.29 -8.14 4.96
C ILE A 135 9.12 -9.00 5.89
N PRO A 136 9.46 -8.53 7.11
CA PRO A 136 10.10 -9.39 8.09
C PRO A 136 9.25 -10.64 8.34
N PRO A 137 9.87 -11.82 8.49
CA PRO A 137 9.16 -13.02 8.92
C PRO A 137 8.31 -12.72 10.16
N ARG A 138 7.06 -13.12 10.13
CA ARG A 138 6.12 -12.91 11.25
C ARG A 138 5.04 -13.98 11.28
N PRO A 139 4.41 -14.24 12.42
CA PRO A 139 3.17 -15.00 12.47
C PRO A 139 2.05 -14.21 11.77
N ARG A 140 1.08 -14.91 11.16
CA ARG A 140 -0.10 -14.29 10.53
C ARG A 140 -1.34 -15.12 10.85
N ILE A 141 -2.15 -14.60 11.75
CA ILE A 141 -3.41 -15.25 12.12
C ILE A 141 -4.47 -15.06 11.02
N PHE A 142 -5.16 -16.15 10.70
CA PHE A 142 -6.32 -16.16 9.83
C PHE A 142 -7.38 -17.07 10.45
N LEU A 143 -8.61 -16.57 10.56
CA LEU A 143 -9.79 -17.34 10.95
C LEU A 143 -10.56 -17.68 9.68
N ASP A 144 -11.08 -18.90 9.59
CA ASP A 144 -11.95 -19.31 8.49
C ASP A 144 -13.28 -18.55 8.51
N ARG A 145 -13.74 -18.13 9.69
CA ARG A 145 -14.92 -17.31 9.90
C ARG A 145 -14.80 -16.43 11.13
N TYR A 146 -15.41 -15.25 11.11
CA TYR A 146 -15.41 -14.27 12.20
C TYR A 146 -16.76 -14.21 12.93
N ALA A 147 -17.79 -14.84 12.36
CA ALA A 147 -19.10 -15.04 12.95
C ALA A 147 -19.59 -16.47 12.66
N ILE A 148 -20.19 -17.09 13.65
CA ILE A 148 -20.78 -18.43 13.56
C ILE A 148 -22.21 -18.34 14.05
N ASP A 149 -23.16 -18.69 13.19
CA ASP A 149 -24.54 -18.92 13.60
C ASP A 149 -24.64 -20.37 14.06
N VAL A 150 -24.94 -20.54 15.34
CA VAL A 150 -25.16 -21.88 15.96
C VAL A 150 -26.59 -22.36 15.81
N GLY A 151 -27.44 -21.54 15.15
CA GLY A 151 -28.86 -21.88 14.92
C GLY A 151 -29.70 -21.86 16.19
N PRO A 152 -30.89 -22.51 16.14
CA PRO A 152 -31.72 -22.73 17.31
C PRO A 152 -31.17 -23.88 18.14
N ILE A 153 -30.98 -23.64 19.44
CA ILE A 153 -30.64 -24.68 20.45
C ILE A 153 -31.71 -24.73 21.53
N LEU A 154 -31.82 -25.86 22.18
CA LEU A 154 -32.78 -26.00 23.28
C LEU A 154 -32.23 -25.46 24.60
N GLU A 155 -33.15 -25.03 25.49
CA GLU A 155 -32.79 -24.73 26.87
C GLU A 155 -32.02 -25.90 27.49
N LYS A 156 -30.99 -25.61 28.26
CA LYS A 156 -30.09 -26.57 28.91
C LYS A 156 -29.11 -27.29 27.94
N GLU A 157 -29.13 -27.02 26.66
CA GLU A 157 -28.11 -27.50 25.76
C GLU A 157 -26.90 -26.55 25.74
N GLU A 158 -25.72 -27.11 25.47
CA GLU A 158 -24.46 -26.39 25.36
C GLU A 158 -24.39 -25.70 24.02
N ILE A 159 -23.90 -24.45 23.99
CA ILE A 159 -23.58 -23.79 22.73
C ILE A 159 -22.26 -24.39 22.22
N GLN A 160 -22.29 -24.96 21.03
CA GLN A 160 -21.14 -25.54 20.38
C GLN A 160 -20.85 -24.81 19.07
N ALA A 161 -19.60 -24.37 18.91
CA ALA A 161 -19.14 -23.69 17.70
C ALA A 161 -17.75 -24.19 17.32
N LYS A 162 -17.43 -24.24 16.02
CA LYS A 162 -16.14 -24.67 15.52
C LYS A 162 -15.56 -23.61 14.59
N THR A 163 -14.28 -23.34 14.75
CA THR A 163 -13.50 -22.48 13.86
C THR A 163 -12.13 -23.06 13.62
N ARG A 164 -11.53 -22.72 12.49
CA ARG A 164 -10.13 -23.05 12.19
C ARG A 164 -9.27 -21.80 12.27
N ILE A 165 -8.21 -21.89 13.05
CA ILE A 165 -7.18 -20.88 13.19
C ILE A 165 -5.99 -21.32 12.37
N LYS A 166 -5.65 -20.56 11.33
CA LYS A 166 -4.55 -20.87 10.43
C LYS A 166 -3.42 -19.85 10.60
N ASN A 167 -2.19 -20.35 10.68
CA ASN A 167 -1.01 -19.52 10.60
C ASN A 167 -0.55 -19.37 9.14
N LYS A 168 -0.88 -18.25 8.50
CA LYS A 168 -0.43 -17.90 7.15
C LYS A 168 0.93 -17.17 7.15
N GLY A 169 1.62 -17.13 8.28
CA GLY A 169 2.92 -16.51 8.47
C GLY A 169 4.08 -17.48 8.35
N GLN A 170 5.26 -16.97 8.63
CA GLN A 170 6.53 -17.69 8.52
C GLN A 170 7.12 -18.04 9.91
N LEU A 171 6.64 -17.41 10.98
CA LEU A 171 7.01 -17.70 12.36
C LEU A 171 5.87 -18.38 13.10
N GLU A 172 6.19 -19.05 14.22
CA GLU A 172 5.18 -19.68 15.10
C GLU A 172 4.13 -18.68 15.55
N LEU A 173 2.86 -19.02 15.34
CA LEU A 173 1.73 -18.26 15.82
C LEU A 173 1.34 -18.77 17.21
N ILE A 174 1.28 -17.84 18.16
CA ILE A 174 0.85 -18.08 19.53
C ILE A 174 -0.51 -17.46 19.71
N VAL A 175 -1.49 -18.26 20.17
CA VAL A 175 -2.90 -17.85 20.29
C VAL A 175 -3.40 -18.13 21.70
N ASP A 176 -4.14 -17.18 22.26
CA ASP A 176 -4.87 -17.32 23.52
C ASP A 176 -6.35 -16.95 23.27
N CYS A 177 -7.27 -17.89 23.56
CA CYS A 177 -8.71 -17.67 23.43
C CYS A 177 -9.33 -17.44 24.80
N LYS A 178 -10.09 -16.34 24.96
CA LYS A 178 -10.71 -15.96 26.21
C LYS A 178 -12.21 -15.77 26.08
N HIS A 179 -12.92 -16.46 26.95
CA HIS A 179 -14.35 -16.28 27.21
C HIS A 179 -14.62 -16.69 28.65
N LYS A 180 -15.47 -15.96 29.37
CA LYS A 180 -15.69 -16.17 30.81
C LYS A 180 -16.15 -17.59 31.18
N ASN A 181 -16.97 -18.24 30.34
CA ASN A 181 -17.61 -19.52 30.64
C ASN A 181 -17.29 -20.61 29.58
N ALA A 182 -16.49 -20.31 28.53
CA ALA A 182 -16.21 -21.30 27.52
C ALA A 182 -15.08 -22.25 27.88
N SER A 183 -15.20 -23.47 27.42
CA SER A 183 -14.11 -24.44 27.30
C SER A 183 -13.76 -24.65 25.83
N PHE A 184 -12.49 -24.92 25.55
CA PHE A 184 -11.97 -25.05 24.20
C PHE A 184 -11.38 -26.43 23.98
N PHE A 185 -11.70 -27.05 22.83
CA PHE A 185 -11.29 -28.42 22.52
C PHE A 185 -10.72 -28.50 21.09
N SER A 186 -9.84 -29.47 20.87
CA SER A 186 -9.45 -29.96 19.56
C SER A 186 -9.82 -31.45 19.49
N GLY A 187 -10.87 -31.75 18.77
CA GLY A 187 -11.53 -33.06 18.88
C GLY A 187 -12.02 -33.34 20.29
N LYS A 188 -11.56 -34.44 20.89
CA LYS A 188 -11.91 -34.83 22.28
C LYS A 188 -10.99 -34.20 23.34
N LYS A 189 -9.88 -33.58 22.95
CA LYS A 189 -8.86 -33.07 23.86
C LYS A 189 -9.12 -31.58 24.19
N LYS A 190 -9.14 -31.26 25.48
CA LYS A 190 -9.20 -29.87 25.94
C LYS A 190 -7.91 -29.13 25.59
N ILE A 191 -8.03 -27.94 25.01
CA ILE A 191 -6.89 -27.12 24.63
C ILE A 191 -6.35 -26.40 25.86
N ALA A 192 -5.04 -26.51 26.09
CA ALA A 192 -4.31 -25.65 27.01
C ALA A 192 -3.76 -24.45 26.23
N PHE A 193 -4.02 -23.25 26.76
CA PHE A 193 -3.46 -22.02 26.18
C PHE A 193 -2.15 -21.64 26.88
N PRO A 194 -1.23 -20.97 26.14
CA PRO A 194 -1.35 -20.54 24.76
C PRO A 194 -1.20 -21.71 23.75
N LEU A 195 -2.04 -21.70 22.72
CA LEU A 195 -1.97 -22.64 21.60
C LEU A 195 -0.88 -22.17 20.63
N LYS A 196 0.02 -23.09 20.26
CA LYS A 196 1.11 -22.86 19.31
C LYS A 196 0.79 -23.48 17.96
N ILE A 197 0.86 -22.71 16.89
CA ILE A 197 0.58 -23.15 15.53
C ILE A 197 1.80 -22.84 14.66
N ALA A 198 2.47 -23.88 14.18
CA ALA A 198 3.64 -23.72 13.31
C ALA A 198 3.29 -23.01 12.01
N ALA A 199 4.30 -22.43 11.34
CA ALA A 199 4.15 -21.76 10.06
C ALA A 199 3.42 -22.64 9.04
N GLY A 200 2.41 -22.09 8.36
CA GLY A 200 1.62 -22.79 7.35
C GLY A 200 0.63 -23.84 7.88
N LYS A 201 0.61 -24.10 9.19
CA LYS A 201 -0.31 -25.08 9.82
C LYS A 201 -1.58 -24.41 10.31
N GLU A 202 -2.58 -25.24 10.62
CA GLU A 202 -3.85 -24.81 11.20
C GLU A 202 -4.24 -25.69 12.39
N ALA A 203 -5.10 -25.17 13.24
CA ALA A 203 -5.71 -25.87 14.36
C ALA A 203 -7.21 -25.67 14.33
N GLU A 204 -7.97 -26.75 14.49
CA GLU A 204 -9.41 -26.67 14.73
C GLU A 204 -9.65 -26.42 16.22
N VAL A 205 -10.49 -25.44 16.51
CA VAL A 205 -10.89 -25.06 17.86
C VAL A 205 -12.41 -25.18 17.95
N GLU A 206 -12.87 -26.10 18.78
CA GLU A 206 -14.26 -26.25 19.17
C GLU A 206 -14.47 -25.48 20.48
N ILE A 207 -15.46 -24.61 20.47
CA ILE A 207 -15.84 -23.74 21.59
C ILE A 207 -17.11 -24.32 22.17
N ARG A 208 -17.11 -24.59 23.48
CA ARG A 208 -18.26 -25.07 24.23
C ARG A 208 -18.56 -24.11 25.35
N ILE A 209 -19.79 -23.55 25.33
CA ILE A 209 -20.29 -22.68 26.40
C ILE A 209 -21.43 -23.43 27.10
N PRO A 210 -21.31 -23.71 28.40
CA PRO A 210 -22.30 -24.44 29.14
C PRO A 210 -23.64 -23.71 29.14
N PRO A 211 -24.75 -24.47 29.27
CA PRO A 211 -26.07 -23.90 29.30
C PRO A 211 -26.21 -22.92 30.47
N GLY A 212 -26.84 -21.78 30.19
CA GLY A 212 -27.18 -20.79 31.19
C GLY A 212 -28.70 -20.71 31.38
N SER A 213 -29.17 -19.82 32.25
CA SER A 213 -30.59 -19.51 32.42
C SER A 213 -31.16 -18.61 31.32
N ARG A 214 -30.38 -18.29 30.29
CA ARG A 214 -30.76 -17.37 29.21
C ARG A 214 -31.73 -18.03 28.23
N LYS A 215 -32.68 -17.23 27.74
CA LYS A 215 -33.61 -17.55 26.65
C LYS A 215 -33.48 -16.45 25.58
N GLY A 216 -33.82 -16.80 24.33
CA GLY A 216 -33.85 -15.86 23.24
C GLY A 216 -32.52 -15.77 22.49
N VAL A 217 -32.18 -14.58 21.99
CA VAL A 217 -31.04 -14.37 21.09
C VAL A 217 -29.70 -14.62 21.76
N ILE A 218 -28.86 -15.44 21.13
CA ILE A 218 -27.46 -15.65 21.48
C ILE A 218 -26.65 -14.50 20.87
N ARG A 219 -25.87 -13.82 21.71
CA ARG A 219 -24.88 -12.81 21.34
C ARG A 219 -23.67 -12.97 22.25
N GLU A 220 -22.81 -13.91 21.87
CA GLU A 220 -21.57 -14.16 22.61
C GLU A 220 -20.39 -13.84 21.71
N TYR A 221 -19.23 -13.55 22.31
CA TYR A 221 -18.00 -13.35 21.56
C TYR A 221 -16.82 -13.95 22.30
N VAL A 222 -15.93 -14.56 21.56
CA VAL A 222 -14.65 -15.08 22.06
C VAL A 222 -13.56 -14.13 21.64
N VAL A 223 -12.80 -13.61 22.60
CA VAL A 223 -11.61 -12.80 22.33
C VAL A 223 -10.45 -13.72 22.03
N ILE A 224 -9.82 -13.51 20.89
CA ILE A 224 -8.65 -14.25 20.43
C ILE A 224 -7.47 -13.28 20.42
N LYS A 225 -6.52 -13.51 21.32
CA LYS A 225 -5.26 -12.77 21.36
C LYS A 225 -4.19 -13.53 20.58
N SER A 226 -3.33 -12.83 19.86
CA SER A 226 -2.25 -13.45 19.10
C SER A 226 -0.98 -12.62 19.13
N ASN A 227 0.15 -13.26 18.80
CA ASN A 227 1.43 -12.59 18.57
C ASN A 227 1.59 -12.07 17.14
N ASP A 228 0.53 -12.07 16.30
CA ASP A 228 0.53 -11.38 15.02
C ASP A 228 0.51 -9.85 15.26
N PRO A 229 1.57 -9.11 14.92
CA PRO A 229 1.65 -7.68 15.19
C PRO A 229 0.61 -6.84 14.46
N MET A 230 0.00 -7.39 13.38
CA MET A 230 -1.04 -6.70 12.61
C MET A 230 -2.46 -7.03 13.11
N LYS A 231 -2.62 -8.14 13.85
CA LYS A 231 -3.89 -8.61 14.38
C LYS A 231 -3.71 -9.17 15.80
N PRO A 232 -3.26 -8.34 16.75
CA PRO A 232 -2.99 -8.81 18.12
C PRO A 232 -4.26 -9.23 18.86
N ASN A 233 -5.42 -8.70 18.47
CA ASN A 233 -6.72 -9.02 19.04
C ASN A 233 -7.74 -9.21 17.91
N LEU A 234 -8.51 -10.28 18.02
CA LEU A 234 -9.63 -10.61 17.14
C LEU A 234 -10.84 -10.99 18.00
N SER A 235 -12.04 -10.85 17.45
CA SER A 235 -13.27 -11.33 18.07
C SER A 235 -13.96 -12.29 17.12
N LEU A 236 -14.34 -13.46 17.65
CA LEU A 236 -15.22 -14.42 16.99
C LEU A 236 -16.59 -14.27 17.61
N TYR A 237 -17.60 -13.92 16.81
CA TYR A 237 -18.96 -13.74 17.23
C TYR A 237 -19.74 -15.04 17.10
N LEU A 238 -20.56 -15.37 18.12
CA LEU A 238 -21.50 -16.48 18.10
C LEU A 238 -22.91 -15.91 18.18
N THR A 239 -23.73 -16.28 17.22
CA THR A 239 -25.13 -15.86 17.12
C THR A 239 -26.04 -17.10 17.08
N GLY A 240 -27.29 -16.94 17.41
CA GLY A 240 -28.28 -18.03 17.40
C GLY A 240 -29.47 -17.70 18.30
N TYR A 241 -30.23 -18.71 18.64
CA TYR A 241 -31.43 -18.54 19.46
C TYR A 241 -31.63 -19.72 20.40
N ILE A 242 -31.88 -19.45 21.69
CA ILE A 242 -32.20 -20.45 22.71
C ILE A 242 -33.72 -20.55 22.80
N ALA A 243 -34.28 -21.69 22.38
CA ALA A 243 -35.71 -21.98 22.34
C ALA A 243 -36.12 -22.90 23.45
N THR A 244 -37.35 -22.73 23.95
CA THR A 244 -38.02 -23.74 24.77
C THR A 244 -38.51 -24.89 23.87
N LYS A 245 -38.76 -26.07 24.49
CA LYS A 245 -39.37 -27.17 23.74
C LYS A 245 -40.75 -26.81 23.16
N SER A 246 -41.54 -25.97 23.86
CA SER A 246 -42.84 -25.49 23.36
C SER A 246 -42.70 -24.60 22.15
N GLN A 247 -41.78 -23.62 22.20
CA GLN A 247 -41.51 -22.72 21.06
C GLN A 247 -41.03 -23.49 19.83
N LEU A 248 -40.17 -24.49 20.00
CA LEU A 248 -39.68 -25.30 18.89
C LEU A 248 -40.80 -26.14 18.28
N LYS A 249 -41.68 -26.74 19.11
CA LYS A 249 -42.86 -27.47 18.63
C LYS A 249 -43.81 -26.57 17.85
N GLU A 250 -44.08 -25.38 18.33
CA GLU A 250 -44.93 -24.38 17.66
C GLU A 250 -44.34 -23.95 16.31
N LEU A 251 -43.04 -23.71 16.28
CA LEU A 251 -42.32 -23.35 15.03
C LEU A 251 -42.43 -24.50 14.00
N LEU A 252 -42.15 -25.72 14.42
CA LEU A 252 -42.26 -26.90 13.54
C LEU A 252 -43.67 -27.14 13.06
N ALA A 253 -44.70 -26.98 13.92
CA ALA A 253 -46.09 -27.09 13.53
C ALA A 253 -46.51 -26.06 12.50
N LYS A 254 -46.03 -24.79 12.66
CA LYS A 254 -46.33 -23.69 11.74
C LYS A 254 -45.75 -23.91 10.33
N TYR A 255 -44.60 -24.57 10.24
CA TYR A 255 -43.89 -24.77 8.97
C TYR A 255 -43.97 -26.19 8.42
N LYS A 256 -44.73 -27.08 9.06
CA LYS A 256 -44.89 -28.46 8.63
C LYS A 256 -45.38 -28.58 7.19
N ASN A 257 -46.31 -27.70 6.77
CA ASN A 257 -46.87 -27.67 5.42
C ASN A 257 -45.94 -27.08 4.34
N ILE A 258 -44.73 -26.62 4.71
CA ILE A 258 -43.73 -26.09 3.78
C ILE A 258 -42.63 -27.13 3.51
N LEU A 259 -42.53 -28.14 4.36
CA LEU A 259 -41.51 -29.20 4.29
C LEU A 259 -42.04 -30.49 3.65
N ASP A 260 -43.37 -30.62 3.50
CA ASP A 260 -44.08 -31.65 2.74
C ASP A 260 -44.39 -31.11 1.33
#